data_f888faf312472560c71aa7c528291841
#
_entry.id   f888faf312472560c71aa7c528291841
#
_cell.length_a   1.000
_cell.length_b   1.000
_cell.length_c   1.000
_cell.angle_alpha   90.00
_cell.angle_beta   90.00
_cell.angle_gamma   90.00
#
_symmetry.space_group_name_H-M   'P 1'
#
loop_
_entity.id
_entity.type
_entity.pdbx_description
1 polymer ?
#
loop_
_entity_poly.entity_id
_entity_poly.type
_entity_poly.pdbx_seq_one_letter_code
_entity_poly.pdbx_strand_id
1 'polypeptide(L)'
;MCHDPDSGPPIPPIAGAAVSHDDVVLESADGNRFAAFAAGPDTPPRCGVVVLPDVRGLHHFYEEVALRLGEQGVAAVAIDYFGRTAGIAKRGEDFPYTDHVPQTRSAGVQADIGAAVAHLRTKAGAETVFTLGFCFGGRHSWLSAAGGHGIAGAIGFYGSTGPRNGEDGPIQRAGELRAPILALMGGADQAITADDVAAFETALAAAGVEHEVVTYDGALHSFFDRKQEQFADVSADAWRRVLAFLDAHTPG
;
A
#
# COMPACT_ATOMS: atom_id res chain seq x y z
N MET A 1 11.92 -9.39 8.63
CA MET A 1 10.92 -9.88 7.67
C MET A 1 9.60 -9.25 8.07
N CYS A 2 8.81 -8.77 7.11
CA CYS A 2 7.58 -8.05 7.47
C CYS A 2 6.48 -8.98 7.99
N HIS A 3 6.30 -10.16 7.41
CA HIS A 3 5.29 -11.13 7.83
C HIS A 3 5.84 -12.56 7.64
N ASP A 4 5.30 -13.53 8.37
CA ASP A 4 5.58 -14.95 8.09
C ASP A 4 4.80 -15.39 6.84
N PRO A 5 5.19 -16.49 6.17
CA PRO A 5 4.50 -16.97 4.97
C PRO A 5 3.01 -17.28 5.16
N ASP A 6 2.63 -17.74 6.36
CA ASP A 6 1.25 -18.06 6.75
C ASP A 6 0.53 -16.92 7.49
N SER A 7 1.10 -15.70 7.44
CA SER A 7 0.49 -14.49 7.98
C SER A 7 -0.71 -14.05 7.16
N GLY A 8 -1.60 -13.28 7.76
CA GLY A 8 -2.72 -12.64 7.10
C GLY A 8 -3.12 -11.34 7.78
N PRO A 9 -3.87 -10.50 7.10
CA PRO A 9 -4.31 -9.25 7.68
C PRO A 9 -5.23 -9.50 8.89
N PRO A 10 -5.10 -8.71 9.95
CA PRO A 10 -5.93 -8.83 11.15
C PRO A 10 -7.32 -8.21 10.95
N ILE A 11 -7.95 -8.49 9.81
CA ILE A 11 -9.25 -7.97 9.40
C ILE A 11 -10.20 -9.16 9.26
N PRO A 12 -11.21 -9.29 10.13
CA PRO A 12 -12.18 -10.37 10.01
C PRO A 12 -13.00 -10.22 8.72
N PRO A 13 -13.30 -11.34 8.01
CA PRO A 13 -14.16 -11.31 6.84
C PRO A 13 -15.58 -10.89 7.20
N ILE A 14 -16.25 -10.18 6.28
CA ILE A 14 -17.66 -9.81 6.42
C ILE A 14 -18.50 -10.95 5.85
N ALA A 15 -19.22 -11.66 6.71
CA ALA A 15 -20.06 -12.76 6.30
C ALA A 15 -21.17 -12.29 5.34
N GLY A 16 -21.28 -12.96 4.18
CA GLY A 16 -22.28 -12.66 3.16
C GLY A 16 -21.95 -11.51 2.22
N ALA A 17 -20.78 -10.88 2.34
CA ALA A 17 -20.32 -9.91 1.35
C ALA A 17 -20.00 -10.65 0.02
N ALA A 18 -20.58 -10.18 -1.08
CA ALA A 18 -20.29 -10.70 -2.41
C ALA A 18 -19.08 -9.96 -2.99
N VAL A 19 -18.00 -10.70 -3.23
CA VAL A 19 -16.75 -10.19 -3.78
C VAL A 19 -16.31 -11.04 -4.96
N SER A 20 -16.15 -10.40 -6.11
CA SER A 20 -15.50 -11.00 -7.28
C SER A 20 -14.00 -10.75 -7.22
N HIS A 21 -13.19 -11.72 -7.60
CA HIS A 21 -11.73 -11.56 -7.67
C HIS A 21 -11.11 -12.37 -8.80
N ASP A 22 -9.94 -11.93 -9.27
CA ASP A 22 -9.19 -12.62 -10.35
C ASP A 22 -7.70 -12.27 -10.29
N ASP A 23 -6.87 -13.23 -10.76
CA ASP A 23 -5.46 -12.97 -11.07
C ASP A 23 -5.38 -12.27 -12.43
N VAL A 24 -4.74 -11.12 -12.47
CA VAL A 24 -4.60 -10.33 -13.68
C VAL A 24 -3.13 -10.02 -13.98
N VAL A 25 -2.83 -9.78 -15.26
CA VAL A 25 -1.53 -9.27 -15.69
C VAL A 25 -1.74 -7.87 -16.21
N LEU A 26 -1.06 -6.91 -15.61
CA LEU A 26 -1.09 -5.51 -16.03
C LEU A 26 0.18 -5.19 -16.83
N GLU A 27 0.09 -4.11 -17.63
CA GLU A 27 1.21 -3.60 -18.41
C GLU A 27 1.36 -2.10 -18.14
N SER A 28 2.54 -1.71 -17.69
CA SER A 28 2.88 -0.31 -17.45
C SER A 28 3.27 0.42 -18.74
N ALA A 29 3.31 1.74 -18.67
CA ALA A 29 3.63 2.61 -19.81
C ALA A 29 5.02 2.35 -20.44
N ASP A 30 5.95 1.77 -19.68
CA ASP A 30 7.27 1.36 -20.15
C ASP A 30 7.31 -0.08 -20.74
N GLY A 31 6.13 -0.71 -20.89
CA GLY A 31 5.99 -2.06 -21.45
C GLY A 31 6.27 -3.19 -20.45
N ASN A 32 6.52 -2.88 -19.16
CA ASN A 32 6.67 -3.91 -18.16
C ASN A 32 5.34 -4.62 -17.91
N ARG A 33 5.35 -5.95 -17.93
CA ARG A 33 4.22 -6.79 -17.52
C ARG A 33 4.44 -7.34 -16.13
N PHE A 34 3.45 -7.23 -15.27
CA PHE A 34 3.54 -7.67 -13.88
C PHE A 34 2.24 -8.34 -13.42
N ALA A 35 2.38 -9.25 -12.47
CA ALA A 35 1.24 -9.91 -11.84
C ALA A 35 0.50 -8.94 -10.91
N ALA A 36 -0.81 -9.06 -10.87
CA ALA A 36 -1.66 -8.37 -9.92
C ALA A 36 -2.85 -9.25 -9.53
N PHE A 37 -3.44 -8.96 -8.38
CA PHE A 37 -4.66 -9.58 -7.91
C PHE A 37 -5.73 -8.50 -7.77
N ALA A 38 -6.82 -8.63 -8.52
CA ALA A 38 -7.93 -7.71 -8.48
C ALA A 38 -9.07 -8.30 -7.63
N ALA A 39 -9.69 -7.48 -6.79
CA ALA A 39 -10.89 -7.84 -6.03
C ALA A 39 -11.83 -6.64 -5.96
N GLY A 40 -13.13 -6.89 -5.88
CA GLY A 40 -14.10 -5.81 -5.77
C GLY A 40 -15.51 -6.30 -5.49
N PRO A 41 -16.41 -5.39 -5.07
CA PRO A 41 -17.81 -5.73 -4.86
C PRO A 41 -18.49 -6.05 -6.20
N ASP A 42 -19.55 -6.85 -6.15
CA ASP A 42 -20.41 -7.11 -7.33
C ASP A 42 -21.27 -5.90 -7.75
N THR A 43 -21.27 -4.84 -6.94
CA THR A 43 -21.91 -3.55 -7.23
C THR A 43 -20.88 -2.50 -7.61
N PRO A 44 -21.26 -1.34 -8.19
CA PRO A 44 -20.31 -0.27 -8.44
C PRO A 44 -19.52 0.12 -7.18
N PRO A 45 -18.20 0.13 -7.22
CA PRO A 45 -17.37 0.43 -6.06
C PRO A 45 -17.46 1.92 -5.69
N ARG A 46 -17.40 2.21 -4.39
CA ARG A 46 -17.37 3.61 -3.90
C ARG A 46 -16.04 4.31 -4.20
N CYS A 47 -14.94 3.57 -4.22
CA CYS A 47 -13.60 4.03 -4.61
C CYS A 47 -12.73 2.84 -4.99
N GLY A 48 -11.50 3.11 -5.44
CA GLY A 48 -10.48 2.12 -5.75
C GLY A 48 -9.24 2.25 -4.87
N VAL A 49 -8.56 1.13 -4.60
CA VAL A 49 -7.30 1.10 -3.83
C VAL A 49 -6.27 0.25 -4.56
N VAL A 50 -5.11 0.83 -4.85
CA VAL A 50 -3.92 0.07 -5.25
C VAL A 50 -3.20 -0.39 -3.99
N VAL A 51 -3.13 -1.71 -3.76
CA VAL A 51 -2.44 -2.32 -2.62
C VAL A 51 -0.99 -2.60 -3.00
N LEU A 52 -0.08 -2.06 -2.19
CA LEU A 52 1.37 -2.12 -2.40
C LEU A 52 2.00 -3.02 -1.35
N PRO A 53 2.46 -4.22 -1.74
CA PRO A 53 3.04 -5.20 -0.84
C PRO A 53 4.32 -4.75 -0.11
N ASP A 54 4.79 -5.57 0.83
CA ASP A 54 6.12 -5.47 1.40
C ASP A 54 7.21 -5.91 0.39
N VAL A 55 8.45 -6.05 0.85
CA VAL A 55 9.61 -6.42 0.02
C VAL A 55 9.50 -7.79 -0.66
N ARG A 56 8.55 -8.64 -0.29
CA ARG A 56 8.37 -9.97 -0.91
C ARG A 56 7.50 -9.93 -2.17
N GLY A 57 6.88 -8.80 -2.47
CA GLY A 57 5.96 -8.67 -3.60
C GLY A 57 4.57 -9.23 -3.30
N LEU A 58 3.82 -9.53 -4.36
CA LEU A 58 2.45 -10.00 -4.26
C LEU A 58 2.40 -11.45 -3.76
N HIS A 59 1.90 -11.63 -2.55
CA HIS A 59 1.64 -12.95 -1.95
C HIS A 59 0.29 -12.94 -1.20
N HIS A 60 -0.11 -14.07 -0.66
CA HIS A 60 -1.43 -14.33 -0.08
C HIS A 60 -1.93 -13.25 0.90
N PHE A 61 -1.07 -12.70 1.75
CA PHE A 61 -1.44 -11.62 2.67
C PHE A 61 -2.11 -10.44 1.95
N TYR A 62 -1.56 -10.01 0.82
CA TYR A 62 -2.06 -8.86 0.06
C TYR A 62 -3.25 -9.18 -0.82
N GLU A 63 -3.39 -10.43 -1.24
CA GLU A 63 -4.62 -10.95 -1.85
C GLU A 63 -5.77 -10.89 -0.83
N GLU A 64 -5.54 -11.31 0.43
CA GLU A 64 -6.52 -11.18 1.51
C GLU A 64 -6.86 -9.72 1.82
N VAL A 65 -5.88 -8.80 1.85
CA VAL A 65 -6.16 -7.35 2.01
C VAL A 65 -7.09 -6.84 0.91
N ALA A 66 -6.84 -7.22 -0.35
CA ALA A 66 -7.69 -6.84 -1.47
C ALA A 66 -9.12 -7.39 -1.32
N LEU A 67 -9.27 -8.64 -0.88
CA LEU A 67 -10.59 -9.23 -0.59
C LEU A 67 -11.32 -8.47 0.53
N ARG A 68 -10.61 -8.15 1.63
CA ARG A 68 -11.19 -7.36 2.75
C ARG A 68 -11.66 -5.98 2.30
N LEU A 69 -10.94 -5.32 1.39
CA LEU A 69 -11.37 -4.07 0.77
C LEU A 69 -12.62 -4.28 -0.10
N GLY A 70 -12.66 -5.36 -0.89
CA GLY A 70 -13.83 -5.73 -1.69
C GLY A 70 -15.10 -5.88 -0.85
N GLU A 71 -14.99 -6.53 0.32
CA GLU A 71 -16.08 -6.66 1.28
C GLU A 71 -16.58 -5.33 1.86
N GLN A 72 -15.75 -4.28 1.83
CA GLN A 72 -16.09 -2.92 2.25
C GLN A 72 -16.63 -2.06 1.08
N GLY A 73 -16.93 -2.65 -0.06
CA GLY A 73 -17.41 -1.91 -1.23
C GLY A 73 -16.33 -1.12 -1.98
N VAL A 74 -15.07 -1.51 -1.82
CA VAL A 74 -13.91 -0.87 -2.44
C VAL A 74 -13.31 -1.80 -3.50
N ALA A 75 -13.10 -1.32 -4.73
CA ALA A 75 -12.34 -2.07 -5.70
C ALA A 75 -10.84 -2.03 -5.36
N ALA A 76 -10.15 -3.15 -5.34
CA ALA A 76 -8.75 -3.22 -4.97
C ALA A 76 -7.92 -3.96 -6.02
N VAL A 77 -6.69 -3.50 -6.22
CA VAL A 77 -5.69 -4.18 -7.04
C VAL A 77 -4.38 -4.25 -6.27
N ALA A 78 -4.00 -5.46 -5.83
CA ALA A 78 -2.71 -5.71 -5.23
C ALA A 78 -1.69 -6.03 -6.34
N ILE A 79 -0.57 -5.30 -6.39
CA ILE A 79 0.42 -5.41 -7.48
C ILE A 79 1.69 -6.14 -7.05
N ASP A 80 2.38 -6.74 -8.01
CA ASP A 80 3.73 -7.26 -7.82
C ASP A 80 4.77 -6.28 -8.35
N TYR A 81 5.95 -6.22 -7.69
CA TYR A 81 7.02 -5.30 -8.08
C TYR A 81 8.06 -5.90 -9.03
N PHE A 82 8.04 -7.24 -9.19
CA PHE A 82 9.15 -7.98 -9.78
C PHE A 82 8.88 -8.45 -11.21
N GLY A 83 7.89 -7.86 -11.88
CA GLY A 83 7.63 -8.11 -13.29
C GLY A 83 8.88 -7.93 -14.16
N ARG A 84 9.67 -6.87 -13.89
CA ARG A 84 10.91 -6.55 -14.62
C ARG A 84 12.06 -7.52 -14.38
N THR A 85 12.08 -8.19 -13.25
CA THR A 85 13.24 -9.01 -12.83
C THR A 85 12.93 -10.49 -12.68
N ALA A 86 11.66 -10.85 -12.45
CA ALA A 86 11.23 -12.22 -12.19
C ALA A 86 9.98 -12.65 -12.99
N GLY A 87 9.52 -11.81 -13.94
CA GLY A 87 8.34 -12.10 -14.76
C GLY A 87 7.04 -12.12 -13.98
N ILE A 88 5.99 -12.74 -14.55
CA ILE A 88 4.60 -12.64 -14.11
C ILE A 88 4.10 -13.82 -13.26
N ALA A 89 4.98 -14.73 -12.83
CA ALA A 89 4.59 -15.83 -11.97
C ALA A 89 4.21 -15.33 -10.57
N LYS A 90 3.26 -16.00 -9.92
CA LYS A 90 2.94 -15.73 -8.50
C LYS A 90 4.17 -15.96 -7.61
N ARG A 91 4.29 -15.17 -6.55
CA ARG A 91 5.38 -15.28 -5.59
C ARG A 91 5.01 -16.30 -4.52
N GLY A 92 5.81 -17.37 -4.45
CA GLY A 92 5.71 -18.36 -3.38
C GLY A 92 6.61 -17.99 -2.19
N GLU A 93 6.57 -18.84 -1.16
CA GLU A 93 7.37 -18.68 0.06
C GLU A 93 8.88 -18.66 -0.20
N ASP A 94 9.33 -19.44 -1.18
CA ASP A 94 10.74 -19.58 -1.57
C ASP A 94 11.21 -18.50 -2.56
N PHE A 95 10.39 -17.50 -2.87
CA PHE A 95 10.78 -16.46 -3.81
C PHE A 95 11.97 -15.65 -3.28
N PRO A 96 13.11 -15.60 -3.99
CA PRO A 96 14.34 -14.98 -3.51
C PRO A 96 14.29 -13.44 -3.67
N TYR A 97 13.31 -12.79 -3.03
CA TYR A 97 13.07 -11.36 -3.16
C TYR A 97 14.31 -10.50 -2.86
N THR A 98 15.23 -10.99 -2.03
CA THR A 98 16.48 -10.30 -1.69
C THR A 98 17.36 -10.04 -2.89
N ASP A 99 17.25 -10.86 -3.94
CA ASP A 99 18.01 -10.72 -5.18
C ASP A 99 17.37 -9.67 -6.11
N HIS A 100 16.05 -9.45 -5.97
CA HIS A 100 15.25 -8.60 -6.84
C HIS A 100 15.05 -7.18 -6.27
N VAL A 101 14.89 -7.04 -4.95
CA VAL A 101 14.70 -5.73 -4.28
C VAL A 101 15.78 -4.71 -4.63
N PRO A 102 17.10 -5.05 -4.65
CA PRO A 102 18.14 -4.08 -5.02
C PRO A 102 18.05 -3.61 -6.48
N GLN A 103 17.36 -4.36 -7.34
CA GLN A 103 17.15 -4.02 -8.75
C GLN A 103 15.88 -3.18 -8.98
N THR A 104 14.99 -3.12 -7.98
CA THR A 104 13.75 -2.34 -8.06
C THR A 104 14.07 -0.86 -7.96
N ARG A 105 13.50 -0.06 -8.87
CA ARG A 105 13.65 1.39 -8.92
C ARG A 105 12.31 2.08 -8.70
N SER A 106 12.33 3.20 -7.99
CA SER A 106 11.12 3.95 -7.67
C SER A 106 10.32 4.32 -8.92
N ALA A 107 10.99 4.76 -9.98
CA ALA A 107 10.33 5.10 -11.24
C ALA A 107 9.56 3.92 -11.84
N GLY A 108 10.12 2.71 -11.78
CA GLY A 108 9.44 1.50 -12.25
C GLY A 108 8.21 1.14 -11.42
N VAL A 109 8.33 1.22 -10.09
CA VAL A 109 7.18 1.00 -9.18
C VAL A 109 6.08 2.03 -9.44
N GLN A 110 6.44 3.31 -9.65
CA GLN A 110 5.46 4.34 -9.97
C GLN A 110 4.77 4.11 -11.32
N ALA A 111 5.49 3.60 -12.33
CA ALA A 111 4.86 3.21 -13.60
C ALA A 111 3.85 2.08 -13.42
N ASP A 112 4.17 1.08 -12.58
CA ASP A 112 3.27 -0.03 -12.26
C ASP A 112 2.03 0.43 -11.48
N ILE A 113 2.21 1.35 -10.51
CA ILE A 113 1.10 2.02 -9.80
C ILE A 113 0.19 2.74 -10.80
N GLY A 114 0.77 3.48 -11.76
CA GLY A 114 -0.01 4.16 -12.81
C GLY A 114 -0.88 3.22 -13.63
N ALA A 115 -0.37 2.04 -13.99
CA ALA A 115 -1.14 1.01 -14.67
C ALA A 115 -2.28 0.44 -13.81
N ALA A 116 -2.02 0.21 -12.52
CA ALA A 116 -3.05 -0.26 -11.58
C ALA A 116 -4.16 0.80 -11.35
N VAL A 117 -3.80 2.08 -11.24
CA VAL A 117 -4.76 3.19 -11.16
C VAL A 117 -5.64 3.24 -12.43
N ALA A 118 -5.02 3.11 -13.61
CA ALA A 118 -5.76 3.07 -14.87
C ALA A 118 -6.72 1.87 -14.95
N HIS A 119 -6.28 0.70 -14.46
CA HIS A 119 -7.12 -0.50 -14.39
C HIS A 119 -8.34 -0.29 -13.47
N LEU A 120 -8.14 0.25 -12.26
CA LEU A 120 -9.25 0.55 -11.34
C LEU A 120 -10.27 1.49 -11.97
N ARG A 121 -9.82 2.55 -12.66
CA ARG A 121 -10.72 3.50 -13.32
C ARG A 121 -11.45 2.89 -14.51
N THR A 122 -10.75 2.18 -15.38
CA THR A 122 -11.31 1.74 -16.67
C THR A 122 -12.03 0.39 -16.61
N LYS A 123 -11.66 -0.50 -15.70
CA LYS A 123 -12.21 -1.85 -15.59
C LYS A 123 -13.13 -2.01 -14.39
N ALA A 124 -12.74 -1.45 -13.23
CA ALA A 124 -13.58 -1.54 -12.04
C ALA A 124 -14.56 -0.36 -11.88
N GLY A 125 -14.42 0.71 -12.68
CA GLY A 125 -15.29 1.89 -12.60
C GLY A 125 -15.07 2.76 -11.37
N ALA A 126 -13.92 2.62 -10.70
CA ALA A 126 -13.55 3.42 -9.54
C ALA A 126 -12.86 4.72 -9.98
N GLU A 127 -13.58 5.83 -10.01
CA GLU A 127 -13.03 7.13 -10.42
C GLU A 127 -12.05 7.68 -9.37
N THR A 128 -12.42 7.61 -8.09
CA THR A 128 -11.59 8.04 -6.96
C THR A 128 -10.68 6.87 -6.56
N VAL A 129 -9.36 7.07 -6.64
CA VAL A 129 -8.38 6.01 -6.37
C VAL A 129 -7.38 6.45 -5.32
N PHE A 130 -7.07 5.54 -4.41
CA PHE A 130 -6.06 5.67 -3.35
C PHE A 130 -4.94 4.65 -3.54
N THR A 131 -3.84 4.84 -2.82
CA THR A 131 -2.82 3.82 -2.62
C THR A 131 -2.75 3.41 -1.15
N LEU A 132 -2.53 2.13 -0.88
CA LEU A 132 -2.37 1.56 0.44
C LEU A 132 -1.14 0.64 0.42
N GLY A 133 -0.11 0.96 1.21
CA GLY A 133 1.13 0.22 1.17
C GLY A 133 1.65 -0.20 2.54
N PHE A 134 2.46 -1.27 2.56
CA PHE A 134 3.03 -1.85 3.76
C PHE A 134 4.55 -1.95 3.64
N CYS A 135 5.33 -1.48 4.64
CA CYS A 135 6.79 -1.52 4.65
C CYS A 135 7.39 -0.85 3.40
N PHE A 136 7.99 -1.63 2.50
CA PHE A 136 8.46 -1.18 1.20
C PHE A 136 7.34 -0.49 0.40
N GLY A 137 6.17 -1.09 0.36
CA GLY A 137 4.98 -0.53 -0.27
C GLY A 137 4.47 0.73 0.41
N GLY A 138 4.60 0.87 1.73
CA GLY A 138 4.23 2.06 2.48
C GLY A 138 4.98 3.30 1.98
N ARG A 139 6.32 3.16 1.81
CA ARG A 139 7.14 4.19 1.19
C ARG A 139 6.65 4.56 -0.21
N HIS A 140 6.39 3.56 -1.06
CA HIS A 140 5.98 3.77 -2.44
C HIS A 140 4.55 4.32 -2.55
N SER A 141 3.69 4.01 -1.59
CA SER A 141 2.38 4.61 -1.46
C SER A 141 2.49 6.14 -1.28
N TRP A 142 3.25 6.59 -0.30
CA TRP A 142 3.44 8.04 -0.11
C TRP A 142 4.11 8.71 -1.32
N LEU A 143 5.11 8.09 -1.93
CA LEU A 143 5.76 8.60 -3.14
C LEU A 143 4.80 8.68 -4.34
N SER A 144 3.74 7.88 -4.38
CA SER A 144 2.75 7.94 -5.46
C SER A 144 1.95 9.25 -5.47
N ALA A 145 1.88 9.95 -4.32
CA ALA A 145 1.31 11.30 -4.26
C ALA A 145 2.10 12.35 -5.07
N ALA A 146 3.38 12.05 -5.41
CA ALA A 146 4.20 12.84 -6.32
C ALA A 146 4.22 12.29 -7.76
N GLY A 147 3.57 11.14 -8.00
CA GLY A 147 3.64 10.40 -9.28
C GLY A 147 2.76 10.94 -10.41
N GLY A 148 1.92 11.95 -10.15
CA GLY A 148 1.01 12.51 -11.17
C GLY A 148 -0.14 11.57 -11.54
N HIS A 149 -0.43 10.54 -10.73
CA HIS A 149 -1.49 9.55 -11.00
C HIS A 149 -2.91 10.06 -10.73
N GLY A 150 -3.05 11.26 -10.14
CA GLY A 150 -4.35 11.82 -9.77
C GLY A 150 -5.06 10.99 -8.69
N ILE A 151 -4.31 10.46 -7.74
CA ILE A 151 -4.87 9.74 -6.59
C ILE A 151 -5.49 10.70 -5.58
N ALA A 152 -6.51 10.24 -4.85
CA ALA A 152 -7.22 11.02 -3.84
C ALA A 152 -6.52 11.00 -2.47
N GLY A 153 -5.60 10.06 -2.25
CA GLY A 153 -4.82 9.96 -1.03
C GLY A 153 -3.86 8.77 -1.05
N ALA A 154 -2.85 8.82 -0.17
CA ALA A 154 -1.84 7.77 -0.05
C ALA A 154 -1.68 7.33 1.41
N ILE A 155 -1.90 6.04 1.66
CA ILE A 155 -1.90 5.42 2.98
C ILE A 155 -0.68 4.50 3.08
N GLY A 156 0.10 4.63 4.15
CA GLY A 156 1.26 3.78 4.36
C GLY A 156 1.39 3.28 5.79
N PHE A 157 1.64 1.99 5.91
CA PHE A 157 1.99 1.33 7.16
C PHE A 157 3.51 1.18 7.25
N TYR A 158 4.10 1.63 8.32
CA TYR A 158 5.53 1.48 8.68
C TYR A 158 6.48 1.57 7.47
N GLY A 159 6.23 2.53 6.56
CA GLY A 159 7.07 2.79 5.41
C GLY A 159 8.32 3.60 5.76
N SER A 160 9.44 3.34 5.09
CA SER A 160 10.63 4.14 5.31
C SER A 160 10.50 5.53 4.69
N THR A 161 10.85 6.57 5.45
CA THR A 161 10.59 7.97 5.13
C THR A 161 11.77 8.67 4.45
N GLY A 162 13.00 8.23 4.74
CA GLY A 162 14.26 8.79 4.23
C GLY A 162 14.72 8.19 2.90
N PRO A 163 15.95 8.58 2.44
CA PRO A 163 16.53 8.04 1.21
C PRO A 163 16.83 6.54 1.32
N ARG A 164 16.69 5.81 0.21
CA ARG A 164 17.03 4.38 0.11
C ARG A 164 17.65 4.09 -1.26
N ASN A 165 18.69 3.27 -1.30
CA ASN A 165 19.37 2.84 -2.52
C ASN A 165 19.78 3.99 -3.47
N GLY A 166 20.15 5.15 -2.88
CA GLY A 166 20.52 6.34 -3.64
C GLY A 166 19.35 7.12 -4.25
N GLU A 167 18.12 6.75 -3.91
CA GLU A 167 16.91 7.46 -4.34
C GLU A 167 16.28 8.25 -3.18
N ASP A 168 15.78 9.43 -3.49
CA ASP A 168 15.07 10.29 -2.55
C ASP A 168 13.84 9.59 -1.95
N GLY A 169 13.58 9.90 -0.67
CA GLY A 169 12.43 9.40 0.06
C GLY A 169 11.28 10.40 0.14
N PRO A 170 10.19 10.00 0.81
CA PRO A 170 9.06 10.89 1.06
C PRO A 170 9.45 12.21 1.71
N ILE A 171 10.42 12.22 2.64
CA ILE A 171 10.92 13.45 3.27
C ILE A 171 11.51 14.40 2.22
N GLN A 172 12.43 13.92 1.36
CA GLN A 172 13.10 14.74 0.36
C GLN A 172 12.14 15.25 -0.71
N ARG A 173 11.08 14.48 -0.97
CA ARG A 173 10.09 14.78 -1.99
C ARG A 173 8.78 15.35 -1.43
N ALA A 174 8.74 15.74 -0.16
CA ALA A 174 7.53 16.25 0.48
C ALA A 174 6.91 17.43 -0.30
N GLY A 175 7.74 18.34 -0.82
CA GLY A 175 7.28 19.47 -1.64
C GLY A 175 6.65 19.09 -3.00
N GLU A 176 6.75 17.83 -3.43
CA GLU A 176 6.17 17.31 -4.67
C GLU A 176 4.85 16.55 -4.43
N LEU A 177 4.53 16.17 -3.18
CA LEU A 177 3.32 15.42 -2.86
C LEU A 177 2.08 16.28 -3.09
N ARG A 178 1.06 15.74 -3.76
CA ARG A 178 -0.15 16.48 -4.17
C ARG A 178 -1.44 15.81 -3.71
N ALA A 179 -1.35 14.79 -2.86
CA ALA A 179 -2.50 14.11 -2.28
C ALA A 179 -2.34 14.00 -0.76
N PRO A 180 -3.42 13.95 0.01
CA PRO A 180 -3.39 13.70 1.45
C PRO A 180 -2.63 12.43 1.83
N ILE A 181 -1.96 12.45 2.97
CA ILE A 181 -1.11 11.36 3.47
C ILE A 181 -1.67 10.83 4.79
N LEU A 182 -1.87 9.51 4.88
CA LEU A 182 -2.05 8.80 6.15
C LEU A 182 -0.81 7.92 6.40
N ALA A 183 -0.14 8.14 7.54
CA ALA A 183 1.01 7.36 7.96
C ALA A 183 0.73 6.64 9.29
N LEU A 184 0.81 5.31 9.29
CA LEU A 184 0.53 4.45 10.43
C LEU A 184 1.82 3.75 10.86
N MET A 185 2.41 4.23 11.97
CA MET A 185 3.78 3.93 12.36
C MET A 185 3.84 3.14 13.67
N GLY A 186 4.83 2.24 13.78
CA GLY A 186 5.10 1.53 15.04
C GLY A 186 6.04 2.34 15.94
N GLY A 187 5.64 2.59 17.19
CA GLY A 187 6.45 3.37 18.15
C GLY A 187 7.67 2.61 18.69
N ALA A 188 7.73 1.29 18.55
CA ALA A 188 8.88 0.44 18.89
C ALA A 188 9.56 -0.15 17.64
N ASP A 189 9.33 0.43 16.46
CA ASP A 189 9.97 0.03 15.22
C ASP A 189 11.47 0.36 15.28
N GLN A 190 12.31 -0.66 15.09
CA GLN A 190 13.78 -0.50 15.12
C GLN A 190 14.36 -0.06 13.76
N ALA A 191 13.60 -0.20 12.69
CA ALA A 191 14.03 0.16 11.34
C ALA A 191 13.61 1.60 10.96
N ILE A 192 12.55 2.12 11.60
CA ILE A 192 12.02 3.47 11.39
C ILE A 192 11.87 4.10 12.77
N THR A 193 12.80 4.98 13.10
CA THR A 193 12.89 5.57 14.44
C THR A 193 11.86 6.67 14.67
N ALA A 194 11.64 7.05 15.92
CA ALA A 194 10.79 8.19 16.25
C ALA A 194 11.29 9.50 15.60
N ASP A 195 12.61 9.66 15.46
CA ASP A 195 13.20 10.82 14.77
C ASP A 195 12.88 10.81 13.27
N ASP A 196 12.87 9.63 12.61
CA ASP A 196 12.49 9.50 11.21
C ASP A 196 11.01 9.88 11.00
N VAL A 197 10.13 9.48 11.93
CA VAL A 197 8.70 9.81 11.90
C VAL A 197 8.50 11.30 12.10
N ALA A 198 9.15 11.90 13.10
CA ALA A 198 9.06 13.34 13.39
C ALA A 198 9.62 14.20 12.23
N ALA A 199 10.70 13.74 11.60
CA ALA A 199 11.26 14.40 10.42
C ALA A 199 10.29 14.35 9.22
N PHE A 200 9.60 13.23 9.03
CA PHE A 200 8.60 13.10 7.97
C PHE A 200 7.40 14.03 8.21
N GLU A 201 6.83 14.01 9.40
CA GLU A 201 5.72 14.90 9.77
C GLU A 201 6.11 16.38 9.59
N THR A 202 7.31 16.75 10.04
CA THR A 202 7.86 18.11 9.85
C THR A 202 7.94 18.48 8.37
N ALA A 203 8.42 17.57 7.52
CA ALA A 203 8.55 17.80 6.09
C ALA A 203 7.19 17.97 5.40
N LEU A 204 6.19 17.15 5.77
CA LEU A 204 4.82 17.26 5.26
C LEU A 204 4.19 18.58 5.66
N ALA A 205 4.32 18.98 6.94
CA ALA A 205 3.79 20.24 7.45
C ALA A 205 4.43 21.45 6.75
N ALA A 206 5.77 21.44 6.58
CA ALA A 206 6.50 22.50 5.90
C ALA A 206 6.11 22.62 4.42
N ALA A 207 5.75 21.51 3.78
CA ALA A 207 5.29 21.47 2.39
C ALA A 207 3.80 21.81 2.23
N GLY A 208 3.05 21.96 3.32
CA GLY A 208 1.60 22.23 3.30
C GLY A 208 0.78 21.04 2.81
N VAL A 209 1.30 19.82 2.92
CA VAL A 209 0.59 18.59 2.57
C VAL A 209 -0.40 18.26 3.67
N GLU A 210 -1.65 17.99 3.32
CA GLU A 210 -2.65 17.45 4.25
C GLU A 210 -2.19 16.07 4.72
N HIS A 211 -2.09 15.86 6.04
CA HIS A 211 -1.58 14.61 6.56
C HIS A 211 -2.08 14.27 7.96
N GLU A 212 -2.10 12.98 8.24
CA GLU A 212 -2.26 12.39 9.56
C GLU A 212 -1.13 11.38 9.78
N VAL A 213 -0.33 11.58 10.82
CA VAL A 213 0.73 10.66 11.24
C VAL A 213 0.35 10.08 12.61
N VAL A 214 0.14 8.77 12.65
CA VAL A 214 -0.25 8.05 13.87
C VAL A 214 0.87 7.11 14.26
N THR A 215 1.40 7.29 15.46
CA THR A 215 2.41 6.40 16.04
C THR A 215 1.77 5.59 17.16
N TYR A 216 1.83 4.27 17.04
CA TYR A 216 1.30 3.32 18.03
C TYR A 216 2.40 2.91 19.00
N ASP A 217 2.30 3.38 20.24
CA ASP A 217 3.26 3.09 21.29
C ASP A 217 3.45 1.59 21.48
N GLY A 218 4.72 1.15 21.55
CA GLY A 218 5.07 -0.26 21.72
C GLY A 218 4.85 -1.16 20.52
N ALA A 219 4.17 -0.71 19.46
CA ALA A 219 3.98 -1.50 18.26
C ALA A 219 5.30 -1.63 17.47
N LEU A 220 5.59 -2.85 17.02
CA LEU A 220 6.78 -3.18 16.26
C LEU A 220 6.57 -2.91 14.75
N HIS A 221 7.65 -2.99 13.98
CA HIS A 221 7.54 -3.12 12.53
C HIS A 221 6.64 -4.29 12.18
N SER A 222 5.76 -4.14 11.18
CA SER A 222 4.80 -5.18 10.76
C SER A 222 3.75 -5.58 11.82
N PHE A 223 3.36 -4.65 12.69
CA PHE A 223 2.34 -4.90 13.72
C PHE A 223 0.97 -5.33 13.14
N PHE A 224 0.68 -4.97 11.89
CA PHE A 224 -0.58 -5.27 11.23
C PHE A 224 -0.58 -6.71 10.67
N ASP A 225 -0.70 -7.69 11.58
CA ASP A 225 -0.67 -9.11 11.28
C ASP A 225 -1.51 -9.88 12.31
N ARG A 226 -2.40 -10.76 11.87
CA ARG A 226 -3.24 -11.59 12.75
C ARG A 226 -2.45 -12.50 13.69
N LYS A 227 -1.17 -12.80 13.39
CA LYS A 227 -0.28 -13.54 14.28
C LYS A 227 0.28 -12.70 15.43
N GLN A 228 0.13 -11.40 15.35
CA GLN A 228 0.58 -10.43 16.34
C GLN A 228 -0.56 -10.08 17.29
N GLU A 229 -1.10 -11.08 18.00
CA GLU A 229 -2.28 -10.92 18.88
C GLU A 229 -2.13 -9.78 19.89
N GLN A 230 -0.91 -9.50 20.38
CA GLN A 230 -0.64 -8.37 21.27
C GLN A 230 -0.93 -7.00 20.63
N PHE A 231 -1.00 -6.92 19.31
CA PHE A 231 -1.31 -5.69 18.57
C PHE A 231 -2.70 -5.70 17.93
N ALA A 232 -3.59 -6.60 18.36
CA ALA A 232 -4.93 -6.70 17.79
C ALA A 232 -5.71 -5.38 17.86
N ASP A 233 -5.68 -4.69 19.01
CA ASP A 233 -6.37 -3.41 19.18
C ASP A 233 -5.75 -2.29 18.32
N VAL A 234 -4.42 -2.26 18.24
CA VAL A 234 -3.66 -1.33 17.37
C VAL A 234 -4.02 -1.56 15.91
N SER A 235 -4.05 -2.81 15.48
CA SER A 235 -4.40 -3.19 14.11
C SER A 235 -5.86 -2.83 13.76
N ALA A 236 -6.78 -3.05 14.70
CA ALA A 236 -8.18 -2.67 14.54
C ALA A 236 -8.34 -1.14 14.42
N ASP A 237 -7.62 -0.35 15.23
CA ASP A 237 -7.60 1.11 15.11
C ASP A 237 -7.02 1.55 13.77
N ALA A 238 -5.88 0.99 13.37
CA ALA A 238 -5.23 1.31 12.11
C ALA A 238 -6.16 1.03 10.91
N TRP A 239 -6.85 -0.11 10.90
CA TRP A 239 -7.81 -0.43 9.85
C TRP A 239 -9.00 0.53 9.83
N ARG A 240 -9.55 0.86 10.98
CA ARG A 240 -10.63 1.85 11.09
C ARG A 240 -10.20 3.22 10.53
N ARG A 241 -8.95 3.66 10.78
CA ARG A 241 -8.40 4.89 10.20
C ARG A 241 -8.26 4.81 8.68
N VAL A 242 -7.82 3.67 8.16
CA VAL A 242 -7.81 3.43 6.70
C VAL A 242 -9.19 3.67 6.12
N LEU A 243 -10.23 3.01 6.65
CA LEU A 243 -11.59 3.16 6.14
C LEU A 243 -12.11 4.60 6.28
N ALA A 244 -11.87 5.24 7.42
CA ALA A 244 -12.27 6.64 7.66
C ALA A 244 -11.56 7.61 6.68
N PHE A 245 -10.29 7.37 6.39
CA PHE A 245 -9.53 8.16 5.41
C PHE A 245 -10.10 8.00 3.99
N LEU A 246 -10.43 6.77 3.58
CA LEU A 246 -11.11 6.53 2.30
C LEU A 246 -12.46 7.27 2.23
N ASP A 247 -13.26 7.19 3.30
CA ASP A 247 -14.57 7.86 3.36
C ASP A 247 -14.44 9.39 3.29
N ALA A 248 -13.50 9.97 4.03
CA ALA A 248 -13.31 11.41 4.08
C ALA A 248 -12.86 12.02 2.73
N HIS A 249 -12.15 11.25 1.91
CA HIS A 249 -11.59 11.73 0.64
C HIS A 249 -12.29 11.14 -0.60
N THR A 250 -13.39 10.41 -0.43
CA THR A 250 -14.25 9.96 -1.53
C THR A 250 -15.42 10.94 -1.66
N PRO A 251 -15.60 11.63 -2.80
CA PRO A 251 -16.77 12.46 -3.04
C PRO A 251 -18.06 11.64 -2.90
N GLY A 252 -19.08 12.21 -2.25
CA GLY A 252 -20.40 11.61 -2.11
C GLY A 252 -21.23 11.59 -3.40
#